data_903816d08bffd2d0628c97870afb7d6a
#
_entry.id   903816d08bffd2d0628c97870afb7d6a
#
_cell.length_a   1.000
_cell.length_b   1.000
_cell.length_c   1.000
_cell.angle_alpha   90.00
_cell.angle_beta   90.00
_cell.angle_gamma   90.00
#
_symmetry.space_group_name_H-M   'P 1'
#
loop_
_entity.id
_entity.type
_entity.pdbx_description
1 polymer ?
#
loop_
_entity_poly.entity_id
_entity_poly.type
_entity_poly.pdbx_seq_one_letter_code
_entity_poly.pdbx_strand_id
1 'polypeptide(L)'
;MEVVSKKNNSQVSADYFRSILFATSYPGSIETLKNIDPPSNMFSASCSIIKTFCDSYSNIFLGGDVNNQETIDWIKFNTGANITDKKNANFTIGTWDDLLPLDEFKKGDEQNPDQSCT
;
A
#
# COMPACT_ATOMS: atom_id res chain seq x y z
N MET A 1 5.35 11.83 35.26
CA MET A 1 5.84 10.82 34.32
C MET A 1 4.71 10.43 33.40
N GLU A 2 4.67 10.95 32.18
CA GLU A 2 3.66 10.54 31.22
C GLU A 2 3.97 9.11 30.78
N VAL A 3 3.07 8.19 31.08
CA VAL A 3 3.11 6.85 30.53
C VAL A 3 2.57 6.97 29.11
N VAL A 4 3.45 7.08 28.13
CA VAL A 4 3.09 6.95 26.73
C VAL A 4 2.65 5.50 26.53
N SER A 5 1.35 5.26 26.55
CA SER A 5 0.77 3.97 26.20
C SER A 5 1.19 3.65 24.77
N LYS A 6 2.07 2.68 24.62
CA LYS A 6 2.45 2.16 23.30
C LYS A 6 1.20 1.53 22.69
N LYS A 7 0.59 2.19 21.71
CA LYS A 7 -0.53 1.61 20.95
C LYS A 7 -0.10 0.24 20.42
N ASN A 8 -0.92 -0.76 20.59
CA ASN A 8 -0.66 -2.06 19.99
C ASN A 8 -0.83 -2.01 18.47
N ASN A 9 -0.30 -2.99 17.76
CA ASN A 9 -0.34 -3.03 16.28
C ASN A 9 -1.76 -2.95 15.72
N SER A 10 -2.73 -3.54 16.40
CA SER A 10 -4.14 -3.50 15.98
C SER A 10 -4.75 -2.10 16.06
N GLN A 11 -4.41 -1.34 17.10
CA GLN A 11 -4.87 0.05 17.24
C GLN A 11 -4.23 0.96 16.18
N VAL A 12 -2.96 0.76 15.88
CA VAL A 12 -2.25 1.52 14.85
C VAL A 12 -2.87 1.26 13.46
N SER A 13 -3.15 0.00 13.14
CA SER A 13 -3.81 -0.36 11.87
C SER A 13 -5.22 0.22 11.76
N ALA A 14 -5.99 0.23 12.86
CA ALA A 14 -7.31 0.85 12.89
C ALA A 14 -7.23 2.38 12.67
N ASP A 15 -6.25 3.05 13.25
CA ASP A 15 -6.03 4.48 13.07
C ASP A 15 -5.67 4.81 11.61
N TYR A 16 -4.82 4.02 10.97
CA TYR A 16 -4.50 4.17 9.55
C TYR A 16 -5.73 4.00 8.67
N PHE A 17 -6.51 2.97 8.92
CA PHE A 17 -7.74 2.73 8.18
C PHE A 17 -8.72 3.91 8.28
N ARG A 18 -8.90 4.48 9.46
CA ARG A 18 -9.76 5.66 9.66
C ARG A 18 -9.27 6.88 8.91
N SER A 19 -7.96 7.16 8.94
CA SER A 19 -7.37 8.29 8.21
C SER A 19 -7.52 8.12 6.70
N ILE A 20 -7.29 6.92 6.19
CA ILE A 20 -7.47 6.61 4.75
C ILE A 20 -8.93 6.75 4.35
N LEU A 21 -9.85 6.23 5.16
CA LEU A 21 -11.29 6.36 4.93
C LEU A 21 -11.74 7.81 4.93
N PHE A 22 -11.25 8.61 5.86
CA PHE A 22 -11.55 10.05 5.94
C PHE A 22 -11.05 10.77 4.67
N ALA A 23 -9.80 10.56 4.27
CA ALA A 23 -9.23 11.19 3.07
C ALA A 23 -10.00 10.81 1.81
N THR A 24 -10.45 9.56 1.71
CA THR A 24 -11.23 9.06 0.57
C THR A 24 -12.65 9.66 0.55
N SER A 25 -13.26 9.83 1.73
CA SER A 25 -14.64 10.35 1.87
C SER A 25 -14.73 11.87 1.67
N TYR A 26 -13.64 12.58 1.88
CA TYR A 26 -13.58 14.04 1.76
C TYR A 26 -12.52 14.46 0.73
N PRO A 27 -12.84 14.43 -0.57
CA PRO A 27 -11.91 14.84 -1.62
C PRO A 27 -11.35 16.23 -1.39
N GLY A 28 -10.04 16.37 -1.50
CA GLY A 28 -9.31 17.62 -1.20
C GLY A 28 -8.80 17.73 0.23
N SER A 29 -9.21 16.84 1.14
CA SER A 29 -8.59 16.74 2.48
C SER A 29 -7.21 16.10 2.39
N ILE A 30 -6.34 16.45 3.33
CA ILE A 30 -4.99 15.89 3.44
C ILE A 30 -4.84 15.25 4.81
N GLU A 31 -4.56 13.97 4.84
CA GLU A 31 -4.24 13.21 6.05
C GLU A 31 -2.75 12.88 6.08
N THR A 32 -2.15 12.91 7.25
CA THR A 32 -0.75 12.56 7.43
C THR A 32 -0.64 11.22 8.15
N LEU A 33 -0.01 10.23 7.49
CA LEU A 33 0.28 8.92 8.05
C LEU A 33 1.77 8.85 8.40
N LYS A 34 2.05 8.85 9.69
CA LYS A 34 3.40 8.78 10.27
C LYS A 34 3.53 7.49 11.09
N ASN A 35 4.63 7.29 11.74
CA ASN A 35 4.94 6.16 12.63
C ASN A 35 5.37 4.86 11.92
N ILE A 36 5.76 4.96 10.66
CA ILE A 36 6.47 3.89 9.97
C ILE A 36 7.75 4.47 9.40
N ASP A 37 8.87 3.79 9.66
CA ASP A 37 10.15 4.08 9.01
C ASP A 37 10.13 3.38 7.64
N PRO A 38 10.00 4.14 6.54
CA PRO A 38 9.91 3.53 5.22
C PRO A 38 11.29 3.06 4.74
N PRO A 39 11.34 2.00 3.91
CA PRO A 39 12.56 1.67 3.17
C PRO A 39 12.89 2.78 2.17
N SER A 40 14.10 2.73 1.60
CA SER A 40 14.56 3.69 0.59
C SER A 40 13.56 3.83 -0.56
N ASN A 41 13.36 5.06 -1.01
CA ASN A 41 12.45 5.42 -2.12
C ASN A 41 10.94 5.19 -1.85
N MET A 42 10.57 4.95 -0.60
CA MET A 42 9.16 4.83 -0.19
C MET A 42 8.78 5.94 0.79
N PHE A 43 7.52 6.32 0.78
CA PHE A 43 6.95 7.26 1.75
C PHE A 43 6.23 6.53 2.88
N SER A 44 6.23 7.12 4.08
CA SER A 44 5.51 6.57 5.23
C SER A 44 4.03 6.33 4.94
N ALA A 45 3.39 7.23 4.21
CA ALA A 45 1.98 7.09 3.82
C ALA A 45 1.76 5.87 2.93
N SER A 46 2.61 5.65 1.93
CA SER A 46 2.54 4.45 1.07
C SER A 46 2.72 3.16 1.86
N CYS A 47 3.68 3.13 2.77
CA CYS A 47 3.91 1.99 3.66
C CYS A 47 2.69 1.72 4.56
N SER A 48 2.05 2.75 5.07
CA SER A 48 0.85 2.64 5.90
C SER A 48 -0.33 2.07 5.12
N ILE A 49 -0.51 2.47 3.87
CA ILE A 49 -1.54 1.95 2.97
C ILE A 49 -1.30 0.48 2.67
N ILE A 50 -0.08 0.10 2.31
CA ILE A 50 0.29 -1.28 2.04
C ILE A 50 0.02 -2.16 3.27
N LYS A 51 0.46 -1.72 4.44
CA LYS A 51 0.28 -2.47 5.68
C LYS A 51 -1.19 -2.61 6.08
N THR A 52 -2.04 -1.67 5.71
CA THR A 52 -3.47 -1.68 6.00
C THR A 52 -4.24 -2.62 5.07
N PHE A 53 -3.94 -2.64 3.79
CA PHE A 53 -4.72 -3.32 2.76
C PHE A 53 -4.12 -4.60 2.21
N CYS A 54 -2.82 -4.83 2.38
CA CYS A 54 -2.14 -5.99 1.82
C CYS A 54 -1.90 -7.07 2.88
N ASP A 55 -2.00 -8.31 2.45
CA ASP A 55 -1.72 -9.51 3.24
C ASP A 55 -0.99 -10.57 2.40
N SER A 56 -0.90 -11.80 2.92
CA SER A 56 -0.22 -12.91 2.23
C SER A 56 -0.90 -13.35 0.92
N TYR A 57 -2.14 -12.95 0.69
CA TYR A 57 -2.88 -13.22 -0.54
C TYR A 57 -2.78 -12.10 -1.57
N SER A 58 -2.17 -10.98 -1.20
CA SER A 58 -2.00 -9.84 -2.09
C SER A 58 -0.81 -10.03 -3.02
N ASN A 59 -0.98 -9.59 -4.26
CA ASN A 59 0.08 -9.54 -5.26
C ASN A 59 0.39 -8.07 -5.58
N ILE A 60 1.65 -7.69 -5.46
CA ILE A 60 2.10 -6.30 -5.62
C ILE A 60 3.10 -6.20 -6.75
N PHE A 61 2.89 -5.25 -7.66
CA PHE A 61 3.89 -4.83 -8.64
C PHE A 61 4.60 -3.56 -8.16
N LEU A 62 5.93 -3.58 -8.24
CA LEU A 62 6.79 -2.44 -7.89
C LEU A 62 7.41 -1.85 -9.15
N GLY A 63 7.15 -0.58 -9.43
CA GLY A 63 7.65 0.12 -10.60
C GLY A 63 8.83 1.04 -10.28
N GLY A 64 9.87 1.01 -11.14
CA GLY A 64 10.99 1.94 -11.03
C GLY A 64 11.84 1.77 -9.77
N ASP A 65 12.18 2.87 -9.13
CA ASP A 65 13.12 2.90 -7.99
C ASP A 65 12.59 2.22 -6.72
N VAL A 66 11.29 2.04 -6.58
CA VAL A 66 10.72 1.30 -5.44
C VAL A 66 10.93 -0.21 -5.57
N ASN A 67 11.24 -0.69 -6.76
CA ASN A 67 11.60 -2.09 -7.00
C ASN A 67 13.06 -2.34 -6.62
N ASN A 68 13.31 -2.42 -5.33
CA ASN A 68 14.63 -2.73 -4.77
C ASN A 68 14.49 -3.76 -3.66
N GLN A 69 15.61 -4.40 -3.29
CA GLN A 69 15.60 -5.49 -2.32
C GLN A 69 15.11 -5.05 -0.94
N GLU A 70 15.44 -3.85 -0.50
CA GLU A 70 15.01 -3.31 0.78
C GLU A 70 13.48 -3.18 0.87
N THR A 71 12.86 -2.66 -0.18
CA THR A 71 11.40 -2.54 -0.29
C THR A 71 10.73 -3.91 -0.35
N ILE A 72 11.25 -4.83 -1.14
CA ILE A 72 10.74 -6.20 -1.26
C ILE A 72 10.78 -6.90 0.11
N ASP A 73 11.89 -6.82 0.81
CA ASP A 73 12.06 -7.43 2.13
C ASP A 73 11.11 -6.80 3.16
N TRP A 74 10.95 -5.48 3.13
CA TRP A 74 10.02 -4.77 3.99
C TRP A 74 8.57 -5.21 3.78
N ILE A 75 8.13 -5.31 2.53
CA ILE A 75 6.77 -5.75 2.17
C ILE A 75 6.53 -7.18 2.63
N LYS A 76 7.44 -8.08 2.33
CA LYS A 76 7.33 -9.49 2.72
C LYS A 76 7.30 -9.67 4.23
N PHE A 77 8.14 -8.94 4.96
CA PHE A 77 8.19 -9.01 6.42
C PHE A 77 6.91 -8.46 7.07
N ASN A 78 6.37 -7.35 6.56
CA ASN A 78 5.24 -6.66 7.20
C ASN A 78 3.87 -7.18 6.75
N THR A 79 3.75 -7.75 5.55
CA THR A 79 2.46 -8.16 4.97
C THR A 79 2.42 -9.61 4.54
N GLY A 80 3.54 -10.20 4.20
CA GLY A 80 3.62 -11.50 3.57
C GLY A 80 3.20 -11.50 2.09
N ALA A 81 2.94 -10.34 1.49
CA ALA A 81 2.49 -10.22 0.11
C ALA A 81 3.54 -10.72 -0.90
N ASN A 82 3.06 -11.15 -2.06
CA ASN A 82 3.91 -11.57 -3.16
C ASN A 82 4.24 -10.39 -4.07
N ILE A 83 5.46 -10.35 -4.56
CA ILE A 83 5.87 -9.39 -5.60
C ILE A 83 5.70 -10.09 -6.95
N THR A 84 4.95 -9.46 -7.85
CA THR A 84 4.56 -10.06 -9.14
C THR A 84 4.77 -9.11 -10.31
N ASP A 85 4.42 -9.59 -11.49
CA ASP A 85 4.33 -8.77 -12.70
C ASP A 85 3.03 -7.95 -12.75
N LYS A 86 2.90 -7.08 -13.75
CA LYS A 86 1.74 -6.21 -13.92
C LYS A 86 0.43 -6.98 -14.13
N LYS A 87 0.48 -8.11 -14.83
CA LYS A 87 -0.73 -8.88 -15.19
C LYS A 87 -1.40 -9.54 -13.97
N ASN A 88 -0.61 -9.85 -12.95
CA ASN A 88 -1.09 -10.58 -11.78
C ASN A 88 -1.23 -9.69 -10.54
N ALA A 89 -0.90 -8.40 -10.64
CA ALA A 89 -0.93 -7.48 -9.51
C ALA A 89 -2.36 -7.11 -9.09
N ASN A 90 -2.59 -7.09 -7.78
CA ASN A 90 -3.78 -6.49 -7.16
C ASN A 90 -3.52 -5.04 -6.76
N PHE A 91 -2.27 -4.74 -6.43
CA PHE A 91 -1.79 -3.41 -6.04
C PHE A 91 -0.54 -3.09 -6.84
N THR A 92 -0.33 -1.81 -7.11
CA THR A 92 0.89 -1.35 -7.74
C THR A 92 1.41 -0.09 -7.08
N ILE A 93 2.72 0.03 -7.01
CA ILE A 93 3.41 1.15 -6.39
C ILE A 93 4.51 1.63 -7.32
N GLY A 94 4.56 2.92 -7.56
CA GLY A 94 5.56 3.55 -8.40
C GLY A 94 5.19 4.99 -8.72
N THR A 95 6.05 5.68 -9.42
CA THR A 95 5.70 6.98 -9.98
C THR A 95 4.75 6.80 -11.17
N TRP A 96 4.06 7.86 -11.55
CA TRP A 96 3.16 7.82 -12.70
C TRP A 96 3.86 7.30 -13.96
N ASP A 97 5.06 7.82 -14.24
CA ASP A 97 5.83 7.42 -15.42
C ASP A 97 6.26 5.95 -15.38
N ASP A 98 6.59 5.44 -14.20
CA ASP A 98 6.99 4.03 -14.02
C ASP A 98 5.85 3.04 -14.21
N LEU A 99 4.61 3.49 -14.00
CA LEU A 99 3.42 2.65 -14.09
C LEU A 99 2.77 2.64 -15.48
N LEU A 100 3.14 3.57 -16.35
CA LEU A 100 2.62 3.61 -17.71
C LEU A 100 3.25 2.51 -18.59
N PRO A 101 2.48 1.96 -19.57
CA PRO A 101 1.05 2.18 -19.82
C PRO A 101 0.15 1.41 -18.86
N LEU A 102 -0.96 2.00 -18.45
CA LEU A 102 -1.87 1.39 -17.48
C LEU A 102 -2.65 0.18 -18.00
N ASP A 103 -2.75 0.02 -19.31
CA ASP A 103 -3.48 -1.08 -19.94
C ASP A 103 -2.80 -2.45 -19.80
N GLU A 104 -1.58 -2.49 -19.27
CA GLU A 104 -0.91 -3.74 -18.90
C GLU A 104 -1.39 -4.32 -17.55
N PHE A 105 -2.08 -3.51 -16.75
CA PHE A 105 -2.70 -3.94 -15.50
C PHE A 105 -4.11 -4.51 -15.72
N LYS A 106 -4.64 -5.20 -14.70
CA LYS A 106 -6.01 -5.72 -14.74
C LYS A 106 -7.02 -4.57 -14.77
N LYS A 107 -7.98 -4.63 -15.68
CA LYS A 107 -8.99 -3.59 -15.86
C LYS A 107 -10.30 -3.86 -15.12
N GLY A 108 -10.44 -5.04 -14.54
CA GLY A 108 -11.69 -5.51 -13.96
C GLY A 108 -12.58 -6.22 -14.98
N ASP A 109 -13.49 -7.03 -14.49
CA ASP A 109 -14.52 -7.70 -15.30
C ASP A 109 -15.91 -7.13 -14.98
N GLU A 110 -16.90 -7.51 -15.79
CA GLU A 110 -18.28 -7.00 -15.66
C GLU A 110 -19.00 -7.51 -14.41
N GLN A 111 -18.60 -8.67 -13.89
CA GLN A 111 -19.25 -9.31 -12.73
C GLN A 111 -18.78 -8.75 -11.41
N ASN A 112 -17.47 -8.50 -11.26
CA ASN A 112 -16.84 -8.02 -10.03
C ASN A 112 -15.81 -6.93 -10.35
N PRO A 113 -16.22 -5.77 -10.88
CA PRO A 113 -15.29 -4.76 -11.35
C PRO A 113 -14.39 -4.18 -10.26
N ASP A 114 -14.85 -4.17 -9.02
CA ASP A 114 -14.12 -3.68 -7.85
C ASP A 114 -13.08 -4.66 -7.29
N GLN A 115 -13.23 -5.95 -7.59
CA GLN A 115 -12.34 -7.00 -7.08
C GLN A 115 -11.37 -7.55 -8.13
N SER A 116 -11.65 -7.35 -9.40
CA SER A 116 -10.90 -7.93 -10.51
C SER A 116 -9.90 -6.96 -11.18
N CYS A 117 -9.84 -5.73 -10.73
CA CYS A 117 -8.89 -4.72 -11.21
C CYS A 117 -7.67 -4.57 -10.28
N THR A 118 -6.60 -4.00 -10.83
CA THR A 118 -5.43 -3.59 -10.06
C THR A 118 -5.68 -2.27 -9.37
#